data_353a602ce41cb7247811caa91892e034
#
_entry.id   353a602ce41cb7247811caa91892e034
#
_cell.length_a   1.000
_cell.length_b   1.000
_cell.length_c   1.000
_cell.angle_alpha   90.00
_cell.angle_beta   90.00
_cell.angle_gamma   90.00
#
_symmetry.space_group_name_H-M   'P 1'
#
loop_
_entity.id
_entity.type
_entity.pdbx_description
1 polymer ?
#
loop_
_entity_poly.entity_id
_entity_poly.type
_entity_poly.pdbx_seq_one_letter_code
_entity_poly.pdbx_strand_id
1 'polypeptide(L)'
;MKSRLTLFSLVFALAILLTACGGAATPEAMMSEKENMPAGNMTEEPMMEESHNDPMAEPTHDAMMDDSMSTPEVAMNDTTNMMDTPDWFSASLTDARTGQSFSINDFQGKVVLVETMAIWCSNCLQQQGQIKALHEQLGARDDFVSIGLDIDPNENTAALKGYVENKGFDWLYAVPAADVSREIASLYGDLFLNPPSTPIVVIDRHSNAHPLHFGIKSADDLMQAIQPFLDESM
;
A
#
# COMPACT_ATOMS: atom_id res chain seq x y z
N MET A 1 52.61 -22.46 18.33
CA MET A 1 52.34 -23.07 19.64
C MET A 1 50.87 -23.34 19.74
N LYS A 2 50.51 -24.62 19.57
CA LYS A 2 49.56 -25.50 20.28
C LYS A 2 48.18 -24.87 20.58
N SER A 3 47.16 -25.11 19.75
CA SER A 3 46.22 -26.24 19.89
C SER A 3 45.48 -26.29 21.22
N ARG A 4 44.18 -25.99 21.27
CA ARG A 4 43.21 -26.75 22.05
C ARG A 4 41.85 -26.76 21.36
N LEU A 5 41.65 -27.83 20.67
CA LEU A 5 40.42 -28.44 20.23
C LEU A 5 39.71 -28.98 21.50
N THR A 6 38.48 -28.59 21.74
CA THR A 6 37.61 -29.32 22.65
C THR A 6 36.27 -29.61 21.99
N LEU A 7 36.18 -30.85 21.55
CA LEU A 7 34.93 -31.57 21.27
C LEU A 7 34.03 -31.54 22.51
N PHE A 8 32.78 -31.12 22.36
CA PHE A 8 31.69 -31.63 23.21
C PHE A 8 30.61 -32.20 22.30
N SER A 9 30.77 -33.49 22.05
CA SER A 9 29.77 -34.42 21.61
C SER A 9 28.94 -34.79 22.83
N LEU A 10 27.66 -34.47 22.86
CA LEU A 10 26.72 -35.09 23.78
C LEU A 10 25.47 -35.51 23.00
N VAL A 11 25.48 -36.77 22.73
CA VAL A 11 24.37 -37.63 22.29
C VAL A 11 23.27 -37.57 23.34
N PHE A 12 22.06 -37.17 22.94
CA PHE A 12 20.88 -37.51 23.69
C PHE A 12 19.92 -38.26 22.76
N ALA A 13 20.00 -39.56 22.93
CA ALA A 13 19.11 -40.52 22.33
C ALA A 13 17.94 -40.82 23.30
N LEU A 14 16.78 -40.98 22.69
CA LEU A 14 15.74 -41.95 23.08
C LEU A 14 14.76 -41.60 24.19
N ALA A 15 13.51 -41.35 23.84
CA ALA A 15 12.37 -42.15 24.39
C ALA A 15 11.14 -41.92 23.50
N ILE A 16 10.85 -42.90 22.65
CA ILE A 16 9.56 -43.14 22.01
C ILE A 16 8.72 -43.91 23.04
N LEU A 17 7.60 -43.35 23.46
CA LEU A 17 6.54 -44.10 24.12
C LEU A 17 5.26 -43.94 23.29
N LEU A 18 4.95 -44.98 22.54
CA LEU A 18 3.66 -45.24 21.92
C LEU A 18 2.67 -45.57 23.04
N THR A 19 1.62 -44.80 23.15
CA THR A 19 0.37 -45.25 23.79
C THR A 19 -0.76 -45.13 22.77
N ALA A 20 -1.06 -46.27 22.16
CA ALA A 20 -2.28 -46.48 21.43
C ALA A 20 -3.40 -46.77 22.43
N CYS A 21 -4.47 -46.00 22.41
CA CYS A 21 -5.75 -46.45 22.91
C CYS A 21 -6.86 -45.94 21.97
N GLY A 22 -7.53 -46.89 21.38
CA GLY A 22 -8.59 -46.70 20.42
C GLY A 22 -9.88 -46.18 21.06
N GLY A 23 -10.63 -45.47 20.27
CA GLY A 23 -12.00 -45.06 20.52
C GLY A 23 -12.64 -44.79 19.17
N ALA A 24 -13.28 -45.82 18.61
CA ALA A 24 -14.18 -45.67 17.49
C ALA A 24 -15.44 -44.96 17.96
N ALA A 25 -15.75 -43.79 17.41
CA ALA A 25 -17.05 -43.16 17.48
C ALA A 25 -17.54 -42.94 16.04
N THR A 26 -18.62 -43.67 15.73
CA THR A 26 -19.45 -43.61 14.52
C THR A 26 -20.01 -42.19 14.32
N PRO A 27 -20.13 -41.69 13.10
CA PRO A 27 -20.89 -40.48 12.83
C PRO A 27 -22.37 -40.82 12.75
N GLU A 28 -23.14 -40.35 13.71
CA GLU A 28 -24.59 -40.27 13.58
C GLU A 28 -24.96 -39.15 12.59
N ALA A 29 -25.71 -39.58 11.58
CA ALA A 29 -26.38 -38.72 10.63
C ALA A 29 -27.45 -37.89 11.37
N MET A 30 -27.27 -36.58 11.46
CA MET A 30 -28.36 -35.67 11.81
C MET A 30 -29.04 -35.16 10.55
N MET A 31 -30.30 -35.56 10.50
CA MET A 31 -31.29 -35.24 9.47
C MET A 31 -31.46 -33.72 9.28
N SER A 32 -31.55 -33.38 8.04
CA SER A 32 -32.22 -32.24 7.42
C SER A 32 -33.50 -31.83 8.17
N GLU A 33 -33.48 -30.66 8.76
CA GLU A 33 -34.68 -29.90 9.07
C GLU A 33 -34.84 -28.79 8.04
N LYS A 34 -35.81 -29.03 7.17
CA LYS A 34 -36.25 -28.13 6.13
C LYS A 34 -37.20 -27.14 6.78
N GLU A 35 -36.74 -26.02 7.25
CA GLU A 35 -37.62 -24.91 7.64
C GLU A 35 -38.19 -24.23 6.40
N ASN A 36 -39.48 -24.36 6.32
CA ASN A 36 -40.40 -23.84 5.32
C ASN A 36 -40.58 -22.34 5.53
N MET A 37 -39.95 -21.50 4.68
CA MET A 37 -40.25 -20.07 4.62
C MET A 37 -41.49 -19.84 3.77
N PRO A 38 -42.48 -19.06 4.24
CA PRO A 38 -43.65 -18.72 3.46
C PRO A 38 -43.27 -17.69 2.36
N ALA A 39 -43.81 -17.96 1.17
CA ALA A 39 -43.74 -17.06 0.00
C ALA A 39 -44.37 -15.71 0.34
N GLY A 40 -43.54 -14.68 0.46
CA GLY A 40 -43.97 -13.29 0.50
C GLY A 40 -44.25 -12.80 -0.91
N ASN A 41 -45.48 -12.36 -1.07
CA ASN A 41 -46.13 -11.82 -2.24
C ASN A 41 -45.33 -10.61 -2.80
N MET A 42 -44.73 -10.73 -4.00
CA MET A 42 -44.18 -9.60 -4.74
C MET A 42 -45.35 -8.86 -5.39
N THR A 43 -45.67 -7.72 -4.85
CA THR A 43 -46.54 -6.72 -5.50
C THR A 43 -45.67 -5.96 -6.49
N GLU A 44 -45.98 -6.14 -7.77
CA GLU A 44 -45.43 -5.32 -8.85
C GLU A 44 -46.01 -3.91 -8.75
N GLU A 45 -45.16 -2.91 -8.53
CA GLU A 45 -45.52 -1.51 -8.77
C GLU A 45 -45.09 -1.10 -10.18
N PRO A 46 -45.96 -0.38 -10.93
CA PRO A 46 -45.74 -0.06 -12.31
C PRO A 46 -44.73 1.09 -12.50
N MET A 47 -43.83 0.91 -13.46
CA MET A 47 -42.95 1.94 -13.99
C MET A 47 -43.76 3.13 -14.49
N MET A 48 -43.52 4.30 -13.96
CA MET A 48 -43.89 5.58 -14.58
C MET A 48 -42.73 6.00 -15.51
N GLU A 49 -43.03 5.94 -16.82
CA GLU A 49 -42.28 6.67 -17.83
C GLU A 49 -42.58 8.17 -17.68
N GLU A 50 -41.60 8.95 -17.28
CA GLU A 50 -41.62 10.39 -17.51
C GLU A 50 -40.66 10.75 -18.65
N SER A 51 -41.33 10.98 -19.81
CA SER A 51 -40.75 11.61 -20.98
C SER A 51 -40.63 13.12 -20.73
N HIS A 52 -39.40 13.61 -20.56
CA HIS A 52 -39.12 15.04 -20.74
C HIS A 52 -38.32 15.28 -22.00
N ASN A 53 -39.13 15.65 -23.04
CA ASN A 53 -38.64 16.40 -24.19
C ASN A 53 -38.59 17.88 -23.77
N ASP A 54 -37.41 18.46 -23.71
CA ASP A 54 -37.21 19.89 -23.76
C ASP A 54 -36.25 20.25 -24.90
N PRO A 55 -36.64 21.25 -25.73
CA PRO A 55 -35.95 21.54 -26.98
C PRO A 55 -34.70 22.42 -26.76
N MET A 56 -33.68 22.10 -27.57
CA MET A 56 -32.49 22.90 -27.82
C MET A 56 -32.82 24.38 -28.06
N ALA A 57 -32.14 25.25 -27.34
CA ALA A 57 -31.94 26.63 -27.74
C ALA A 57 -30.42 26.85 -27.97
N GLU A 58 -30.05 26.99 -29.22
CA GLU A 58 -28.76 27.54 -29.65
C GLU A 58 -28.72 29.04 -29.33
N PRO A 59 -27.60 29.58 -28.85
CA PRO A 59 -27.26 30.98 -29.07
C PRO A 59 -26.23 31.12 -30.19
N THR A 60 -26.65 31.86 -31.16
CA THR A 60 -25.94 32.40 -32.30
C THR A 60 -24.67 33.15 -31.96
N HIS A 61 -23.65 32.88 -32.76
CA HIS A 61 -22.43 33.69 -32.91
C HIS A 61 -22.75 35.14 -33.24
N ASP A 62 -22.01 36.07 -32.64
CA ASP A 62 -21.56 37.24 -33.36
C ASP A 62 -20.11 37.57 -32.95
N ALA A 63 -19.31 37.76 -33.98
CA ALA A 63 -17.92 38.07 -33.98
C ALA A 63 -17.69 39.56 -33.63
N MET A 64 -16.61 39.87 -32.90
CA MET A 64 -15.77 41.00 -33.25
C MET A 64 -14.33 40.77 -32.76
N MET A 65 -13.43 40.82 -33.73
CA MET A 65 -11.97 40.95 -33.58
C MET A 65 -11.64 42.25 -32.85
N ASP A 66 -10.71 42.20 -31.95
CA ASP A 66 -9.74 43.31 -31.82
C ASP A 66 -8.36 42.74 -31.43
N ASP A 67 -7.45 43.19 -32.25
CA ASP A 67 -6.05 42.92 -32.34
C ASP A 67 -5.31 43.75 -31.29
N SER A 68 -4.58 43.12 -30.37
CA SER A 68 -3.46 43.79 -29.77
C SER A 68 -2.42 42.78 -29.27
N MET A 69 -1.42 42.57 -30.12
CA MET A 69 -0.13 41.98 -29.78
C MET A 69 0.50 42.77 -28.62
N SER A 70 0.73 42.05 -27.53
CA SER A 70 1.84 42.34 -26.63
C SER A 70 2.36 41.02 -26.08
N THR A 71 3.44 40.56 -26.73
CA THR A 71 4.28 39.48 -26.24
C THR A 71 5.04 40.00 -25.02
N PRO A 72 4.84 39.44 -23.81
CA PRO A 72 5.84 39.58 -22.79
C PRO A 72 6.94 38.58 -23.11
N GLU A 73 8.08 39.10 -23.43
CA GLU A 73 9.38 38.43 -23.42
C GLU A 73 9.54 37.81 -22.02
N VAL A 74 9.19 36.52 -21.88
CA VAL A 74 9.45 35.76 -20.66
C VAL A 74 10.98 35.56 -20.67
N ALA A 75 11.67 36.34 -19.86
CA ALA A 75 13.04 36.08 -19.47
C ALA A 75 13.08 34.61 -19.03
N MET A 76 13.79 33.79 -19.78
CA MET A 76 14.21 32.45 -19.33
C MET A 76 15.17 32.69 -18.16
N ASN A 77 14.59 32.77 -16.96
CA ASN A 77 15.35 32.50 -15.77
C ASN A 77 15.62 31.00 -15.83
N ASP A 78 16.85 30.67 -16.13
CA ASP A 78 17.45 29.37 -15.87
C ASP A 78 17.53 29.21 -14.35
N THR A 79 16.35 29.02 -13.76
CA THR A 79 16.22 28.51 -12.40
C THR A 79 16.33 27.03 -12.58
N THR A 80 17.51 26.48 -12.38
CA THR A 80 17.74 25.07 -12.05
C THR A 80 16.60 24.66 -11.15
N ASN A 81 15.66 23.89 -11.70
CA ASN A 81 14.50 23.38 -11.00
C ASN A 81 15.01 22.37 -9.98
N MET A 82 15.46 22.84 -8.82
CA MET A 82 15.45 22.05 -7.61
C MET A 82 13.96 21.74 -7.39
N MET A 83 13.49 20.58 -7.84
CA MET A 83 12.21 20.07 -7.40
C MET A 83 12.29 20.04 -5.89
N ASP A 84 11.57 20.95 -5.23
CA ASP A 84 11.51 20.99 -3.78
C ASP A 84 11.04 19.60 -3.32
N THR A 85 11.94 18.92 -2.61
CA THR A 85 11.61 17.61 -1.99
C THR A 85 10.36 17.80 -1.13
N PRO A 86 9.33 16.97 -1.27
CA PRO A 86 8.10 17.12 -0.49
C PRO A 86 8.37 17.19 1.01
N ASP A 87 7.67 18.06 1.72
CA ASP A 87 7.89 18.27 3.16
C ASP A 87 7.68 16.99 3.97
N TRP A 88 6.73 16.12 3.55
CA TRP A 88 6.47 14.85 4.22
C TRP A 88 7.66 13.88 4.20
N PHE A 89 8.66 14.08 3.32
CA PHE A 89 9.89 13.28 3.34
C PHE A 89 10.74 13.56 4.58
N SER A 90 10.61 14.75 5.17
CA SER A 90 11.29 15.14 6.40
C SER A 90 10.50 14.83 7.66
N ALA A 91 9.24 14.41 7.52
CA ALA A 91 8.36 14.13 8.64
C ALA A 91 8.91 12.98 9.51
N SER A 92 8.88 13.15 10.83
CA SER A 92 9.28 12.09 11.76
C SER A 92 8.19 11.03 11.85
N LEU A 93 8.51 9.82 11.40
CA LEU A 93 7.69 8.62 11.49
C LEU A 93 8.27 7.70 12.57
N THR A 94 7.42 6.84 13.15
CA THR A 94 7.86 5.84 14.14
C THR A 94 7.51 4.45 13.63
N ASP A 95 8.53 3.60 13.46
CA ASP A 95 8.31 2.21 13.08
C ASP A 95 7.50 1.48 14.17
N ALA A 96 6.35 0.96 13.78
CA ALA A 96 5.40 0.34 14.70
C ALA A 96 5.97 -0.90 15.41
N ARG A 97 6.90 -1.62 14.79
CA ARG A 97 7.51 -2.84 15.37
C ARG A 97 8.58 -2.51 16.39
N THR A 98 9.49 -1.61 16.06
CA THR A 98 10.69 -1.34 16.84
C THR A 98 10.59 -0.12 17.75
N GLY A 99 9.67 0.81 17.43
CA GLY A 99 9.56 2.11 18.09
C GLY A 99 10.66 3.10 17.70
N GLN A 100 11.49 2.78 16.70
CA GLN A 100 12.54 3.68 16.21
C GLN A 100 11.93 4.75 15.30
N SER A 101 12.41 5.98 15.46
CA SER A 101 12.04 7.08 14.56
C SER A 101 12.86 7.01 13.28
N PHE A 102 12.22 7.36 12.17
CA PHE A 102 12.81 7.49 10.84
C PHE A 102 12.08 8.57 10.04
N SER A 103 12.67 8.98 8.94
CA SER A 103 12.06 9.82 7.90
C SER A 103 12.36 9.22 6.52
N ILE A 104 11.64 9.63 5.49
CA ILE A 104 11.96 9.21 4.12
C ILE A 104 13.37 9.68 3.73
N ASN A 105 13.78 10.87 4.20
CA ASN A 105 15.10 11.44 3.93
C ASN A 105 16.26 10.58 4.49
N ASP A 106 16.02 9.70 5.46
CA ASP A 106 17.06 8.78 5.96
C ASP A 106 17.44 7.70 4.95
N PHE A 107 16.65 7.57 3.87
CA PHE A 107 16.86 6.59 2.81
C PHE A 107 17.35 7.22 1.48
N GLN A 108 17.90 8.44 1.52
CA GLN A 108 18.49 9.06 0.32
C GLN A 108 19.51 8.13 -0.35
N GLY A 109 19.48 8.07 -1.67
CA GLY A 109 20.31 7.15 -2.46
C GLY A 109 19.77 5.72 -2.58
N LYS A 110 18.66 5.41 -1.91
CA LYS A 110 17.94 4.15 -2.04
C LYS A 110 16.65 4.33 -2.84
N VAL A 111 16.13 3.23 -3.34
CA VAL A 111 14.77 3.19 -3.88
C VAL A 111 13.80 2.89 -2.74
N VAL A 112 12.77 3.72 -2.56
CA VAL A 112 11.80 3.55 -1.48
C VAL A 112 10.42 3.32 -2.08
N LEU A 113 9.74 2.26 -1.66
CA LEU A 113 8.35 1.97 -2.01
C LEU A 113 7.47 2.32 -0.81
N VAL A 114 6.55 3.27 -0.98
CA VAL A 114 5.62 3.69 0.07
C VAL A 114 4.20 3.32 -0.34
N GLU A 115 3.52 2.50 0.49
CA GLU A 115 2.10 2.18 0.37
C GLU A 115 1.31 2.93 1.43
N THR A 116 0.21 3.61 1.06
CA THR A 116 -0.79 4.06 2.04
C THR A 116 -1.82 2.97 2.23
N MET A 117 -2.12 2.60 3.47
CA MET A 117 -2.92 1.42 3.81
C MET A 117 -3.78 1.65 5.05
N ALA A 118 -4.59 0.66 5.39
CA ALA A 118 -5.27 0.51 6.68
C ALA A 118 -5.32 -0.98 7.06
N ILE A 119 -5.32 -1.31 8.35
CA ILE A 119 -5.27 -2.72 8.81
C ILE A 119 -6.54 -3.52 8.49
N TRP A 120 -7.69 -2.86 8.35
CA TRP A 120 -8.96 -3.50 7.96
C TRP A 120 -9.08 -3.76 6.46
N CYS A 121 -8.20 -3.19 5.63
CA CYS A 121 -8.30 -3.18 4.17
C CYS A 121 -7.85 -4.52 3.58
N SER A 122 -8.76 -5.30 3.02
CA SER A 122 -8.44 -6.59 2.39
C SER A 122 -7.59 -6.46 1.13
N ASN A 123 -7.78 -5.41 0.33
CA ASN A 123 -6.95 -5.15 -0.85
C ASN A 123 -5.52 -4.79 -0.45
N CYS A 124 -5.36 -4.01 0.63
CA CYS A 124 -4.03 -3.70 1.17
C CYS A 124 -3.31 -4.96 1.63
N LEU A 125 -4.01 -5.88 2.33
CA LEU A 125 -3.42 -7.16 2.72
C LEU A 125 -2.95 -7.97 1.50
N GLN A 126 -3.72 -7.98 0.41
CA GLN A 126 -3.31 -8.64 -0.84
C GLN A 126 -2.09 -7.94 -1.46
N GLN A 127 -2.08 -6.60 -1.49
CA GLN A 127 -0.95 -5.82 -2.00
C GLN A 127 0.31 -6.06 -1.18
N GLN A 128 0.21 -6.11 0.14
CA GLN A 128 1.33 -6.42 1.03
C GLN A 128 1.87 -7.85 0.82
N GLY A 129 1.00 -8.78 0.46
CA GLY A 129 1.42 -10.12 0.00
C GLY A 129 2.28 -10.05 -1.27
N GLN A 130 1.96 -9.16 -2.20
CA GLN A 130 2.77 -8.93 -3.41
C GLN A 130 4.10 -8.21 -3.08
N ILE A 131 4.09 -7.26 -2.14
CA ILE A 131 5.33 -6.61 -1.66
C ILE A 131 6.24 -7.65 -0.98
N LYS A 132 5.68 -8.56 -0.20
CA LYS A 132 6.46 -9.67 0.38
C LYS A 132 7.09 -10.54 -0.69
N ALA A 133 6.33 -10.92 -1.73
CA ALA A 133 6.88 -11.68 -2.85
C ALA A 133 7.95 -10.89 -3.61
N LEU A 134 7.81 -9.57 -3.74
CA LEU A 134 8.85 -8.69 -4.30
C LEU A 134 10.13 -8.75 -3.46
N HIS A 135 10.05 -8.67 -2.12
CA HIS A 135 11.21 -8.82 -1.24
C HIS A 135 11.90 -10.18 -1.41
N GLU A 136 11.11 -11.26 -1.59
CA GLU A 136 11.65 -12.60 -1.85
C GLU A 136 12.39 -12.66 -3.19
N GLN A 137 11.88 -12.00 -4.25
CA GLN A 137 12.54 -11.91 -5.56
C GLN A 137 13.82 -11.06 -5.51
N LEU A 138 13.79 -9.94 -4.80
CA LEU A 138 14.94 -9.03 -4.67
C LEU A 138 16.08 -9.64 -3.84
N GLY A 139 15.74 -10.54 -2.90
CA GLY A 139 16.69 -11.07 -1.93
C GLY A 139 17.20 -9.99 -0.96
N ALA A 140 18.26 -10.31 -0.24
CA ALA A 140 18.87 -9.36 0.70
C ALA A 140 19.61 -8.25 -0.07
N ARG A 141 19.12 -7.01 0.09
CA ARG A 141 19.75 -5.81 -0.48
C ARG A 141 19.56 -4.63 0.46
N ASP A 142 20.46 -3.68 0.40
CA ASP A 142 20.50 -2.50 1.28
C ASP A 142 20.08 -1.20 0.59
N ASP A 143 19.85 -1.24 -0.73
CA ASP A 143 19.50 -0.11 -1.57
C ASP A 143 18.01 -0.03 -1.94
N PHE A 144 17.16 -0.84 -1.29
CA PHE A 144 15.70 -0.83 -1.42
C PHE A 144 15.03 -0.88 -0.04
N VAL A 145 13.97 -0.09 0.12
CA VAL A 145 13.18 -0.02 1.36
C VAL A 145 11.69 -0.01 1.04
N SER A 146 10.89 -0.76 1.79
CA SER A 146 9.43 -0.64 1.76
C SER A 146 8.90 -0.03 3.04
N ILE A 147 7.85 0.79 2.92
CA ILE A 147 7.19 1.48 4.02
C ILE A 147 5.68 1.37 3.84
N GLY A 148 4.97 0.88 4.85
CA GLY A 148 3.52 0.95 4.94
C GLY A 148 3.10 2.12 5.84
N LEU A 149 2.32 3.05 5.31
CA LEU A 149 1.74 4.17 6.07
C LEU A 149 0.26 3.88 6.34
N ASP A 150 -0.06 3.61 7.59
CA ASP A 150 -1.45 3.42 8.04
C ASP A 150 -2.12 4.78 8.22
N ILE A 151 -2.98 5.12 7.28
CA ILE A 151 -3.60 6.44 7.17
C ILE A 151 -5.00 6.51 7.80
N ASP A 152 -5.50 5.43 8.40
CA ASP A 152 -6.80 5.45 9.08
C ASP A 152 -6.69 6.22 10.42
N PRO A 153 -7.44 7.31 10.61
CA PRO A 153 -7.36 8.10 11.83
C PRO A 153 -7.88 7.38 13.09
N ASN A 154 -8.55 6.23 12.92
CA ASN A 154 -9.05 5.43 14.03
C ASN A 154 -8.07 4.30 14.43
N GLU A 155 -7.00 4.11 13.68
CA GLU A 155 -5.97 3.12 13.96
C GLU A 155 -4.80 3.76 14.71
N ASN A 156 -3.98 2.95 15.34
CA ASN A 156 -2.84 3.43 16.12
C ASN A 156 -1.65 2.48 16.03
N THR A 157 -0.50 2.96 16.45
CA THR A 157 0.76 2.21 16.39
C THR A 157 0.69 0.83 17.05
N ALA A 158 -0.08 0.67 18.15
CA ALA A 158 -0.18 -0.63 18.84
C ALA A 158 -1.02 -1.64 18.02
N ALA A 159 -2.12 -1.19 17.42
CA ALA A 159 -2.93 -2.01 16.51
C ALA A 159 -2.14 -2.39 15.25
N LEU A 160 -1.44 -1.42 14.63
CA LEU A 160 -0.58 -1.63 13.48
C LEU A 160 0.55 -2.62 13.79
N LYS A 161 1.22 -2.50 14.95
CA LYS A 161 2.22 -3.47 15.41
C LYS A 161 1.66 -4.88 15.45
N GLY A 162 0.53 -5.07 16.11
CA GLY A 162 -0.13 -6.37 16.20
C GLY A 162 -0.47 -6.95 14.82
N TYR A 163 -0.93 -6.09 13.90
CA TYR A 163 -1.23 -6.48 12.53
C TYR A 163 0.01 -6.99 11.80
N VAL A 164 1.09 -6.21 11.75
CA VAL A 164 2.29 -6.56 10.99
C VAL A 164 2.99 -7.80 11.54
N GLU A 165 3.03 -7.96 12.89
CA GLU A 165 3.57 -9.15 13.55
C GLU A 165 2.74 -10.40 13.21
N ASN A 166 1.42 -10.31 13.25
CA ASN A 166 0.52 -11.43 12.91
C ASN A 166 0.60 -11.85 11.43
N LYS A 167 0.87 -10.91 10.52
CA LYS A 167 1.00 -11.18 9.08
C LYS A 167 2.43 -11.59 8.68
N GLY A 168 3.40 -11.41 9.56
CA GLY A 168 4.80 -11.73 9.29
C GLY A 168 5.40 -10.81 8.23
N PHE A 169 5.04 -9.53 8.27
CA PHE A 169 5.65 -8.49 7.44
C PHE A 169 6.85 -7.91 8.21
N ASP A 170 7.98 -7.72 7.54
CA ASP A 170 9.26 -7.41 8.17
C ASP A 170 9.89 -6.08 7.72
N TRP A 171 9.17 -5.28 6.93
CA TRP A 171 9.59 -3.92 6.55
C TRP A 171 9.00 -2.86 7.48
N LEU A 172 9.23 -1.58 7.18
CA LEU A 172 8.81 -0.46 8.04
C LEU A 172 7.31 -0.19 7.93
N TYR A 173 6.70 0.10 9.08
CA TYR A 173 5.30 0.53 9.16
C TYR A 173 5.14 1.67 10.15
N ALA A 174 4.37 2.70 9.78
CA ALA A 174 4.10 3.82 10.66
C ALA A 174 2.66 4.33 10.51
N VAL A 175 2.15 4.95 11.59
CA VAL A 175 0.94 5.78 11.53
C VAL A 175 1.42 7.21 11.39
N PRO A 176 1.25 7.84 10.22
CA PRO A 176 1.68 9.22 10.01
C PRO A 176 0.78 10.22 10.73
N ALA A 177 1.30 11.40 11.01
CA ALA A 177 0.48 12.51 11.47
C ALA A 177 -0.48 12.97 10.34
N ALA A 178 -1.61 13.57 10.73
CA ALA A 178 -2.67 13.93 9.79
C ALA A 178 -2.25 14.99 8.74
N ASP A 179 -1.25 15.80 9.02
CA ASP A 179 -0.67 16.75 8.08
C ASP A 179 0.12 16.04 6.98
N VAL A 180 0.87 15.00 7.31
CA VAL A 180 1.56 14.13 6.34
C VAL A 180 0.56 13.49 5.38
N SER A 181 -0.50 12.88 5.90
CA SER A 181 -1.55 12.27 5.07
C SER A 181 -2.19 13.30 4.12
N ARG A 182 -2.49 14.50 4.63
CA ARG A 182 -3.07 15.57 3.81
C ARG A 182 -2.12 16.06 2.72
N GLU A 183 -0.83 16.17 3.01
CA GLU A 183 0.17 16.56 2.03
C GLU A 183 0.29 15.50 0.93
N ILE A 184 0.34 14.21 1.28
CA ILE A 184 0.32 13.09 0.32
C ILE A 184 -0.89 13.19 -0.62
N ALA A 185 -2.09 13.46 -0.07
CA ALA A 185 -3.29 13.63 -0.88
C ALA A 185 -3.22 14.88 -1.78
N SER A 186 -2.67 15.97 -1.28
CA SER A 186 -2.49 17.21 -2.05
C SER A 186 -1.54 17.04 -3.23
N LEU A 187 -0.48 16.24 -3.06
CA LEU A 187 0.54 16.03 -4.08
C LEU A 187 0.14 14.95 -5.09
N TYR A 188 -0.49 13.86 -4.63
CA TYR A 188 -0.72 12.66 -5.45
C TYR A 188 -2.20 12.36 -5.70
N GLY A 189 -3.10 13.13 -5.10
CA GLY A 189 -4.55 13.00 -5.24
C GLY A 189 -5.22 12.29 -4.06
N ASP A 190 -6.53 12.57 -3.86
CA ASP A 190 -7.32 12.07 -2.73
C ASP A 190 -7.42 10.55 -2.65
N LEU A 191 -7.23 9.84 -3.78
CA LEU A 191 -7.24 8.39 -3.80
C LEU A 191 -6.07 7.78 -3.00
N PHE A 192 -5.03 8.55 -2.68
CA PHE A 192 -3.99 8.13 -1.74
C PHE A 192 -4.50 8.03 -0.29
N LEU A 193 -5.64 8.65 0.03
CA LEU A 193 -6.33 8.46 1.32
C LEU A 193 -7.44 7.40 1.26
N ASN A 194 -7.53 6.65 0.18
CA ASN A 194 -8.46 5.53 0.03
C ASN A 194 -7.71 4.19 -0.02
N PRO A 195 -7.46 3.53 1.12
CA PRO A 195 -6.68 2.30 1.21
C PRO A 195 -7.11 1.21 0.20
N PRO A 196 -8.42 0.94 -0.05
CA PRO A 196 -8.86 -0.04 -1.03
C PRO A 196 -8.36 0.19 -2.46
N SER A 197 -7.93 1.41 -2.81
CA SER A 197 -7.30 1.73 -4.10
C SER A 197 -5.86 1.23 -4.18
N THR A 198 -5.29 0.72 -3.10
CA THR A 198 -3.89 0.25 -2.96
C THR A 198 -2.88 1.23 -3.54
N PRO A 199 -2.86 2.48 -3.03
CA PRO A 199 -1.96 3.50 -3.56
C PRO A 199 -0.51 3.19 -3.21
N ILE A 200 0.37 3.36 -4.18
CA ILE A 200 1.82 3.22 -4.00
C ILE A 200 2.51 4.38 -4.69
N VAL A 201 3.51 4.95 -4.03
CA VAL A 201 4.50 5.83 -4.64
C VAL A 201 5.88 5.19 -4.51
N VAL A 202 6.63 5.19 -5.60
CA VAL A 202 8.06 4.84 -5.61
C VAL A 202 8.86 6.12 -5.54
N ILE A 203 9.84 6.19 -4.67
CA ILE A 203 10.77 7.30 -4.55
C ILE A 203 12.12 6.79 -5.07
N ASP A 204 12.67 7.46 -6.07
CA ASP A 204 13.93 7.10 -6.67
C ASP A 204 15.13 7.53 -5.82
N ARG A 205 16.34 7.19 -6.25
CA ARG A 205 17.59 7.52 -5.56
C ARG A 205 17.87 9.02 -5.45
N HIS A 206 17.21 9.81 -6.29
CA HIS A 206 17.34 11.29 -6.36
C HIS A 206 16.21 11.98 -5.59
N SER A 207 15.40 11.24 -4.84
CA SER A 207 14.25 11.73 -4.07
C SER A 207 13.09 12.25 -4.93
N ASN A 208 12.97 11.80 -6.20
CA ASN A 208 11.79 12.06 -7.00
C ASN A 208 10.71 11.02 -6.71
N ALA A 209 9.47 11.48 -6.59
CA ALA A 209 8.32 10.62 -6.33
C ALA A 209 7.62 10.21 -7.63
N HIS A 210 7.35 8.92 -7.78
CA HIS A 210 6.71 8.31 -8.94
C HIS A 210 5.46 7.54 -8.49
N PRO A 211 4.26 8.19 -8.47
CA PRO A 211 3.02 7.51 -8.14
C PRO A 211 2.72 6.40 -9.15
N LEU A 212 2.35 5.22 -8.65
CA LEU A 212 1.94 4.11 -9.49
C LEU A 212 0.43 4.14 -9.74
N HIS A 213 -0.03 3.41 -10.78
CA HIS A 213 -1.46 3.24 -11.03
C HIS A 213 -2.16 2.59 -9.83
N PHE A 214 -3.43 2.91 -9.62
CA PHE A 214 -4.25 2.31 -8.56
C PHE A 214 -4.62 0.85 -8.89
N GLY A 215 -5.05 0.12 -7.89
CA GLY A 215 -5.32 -1.31 -7.96
C GLY A 215 -4.13 -2.16 -7.48
N ILE A 216 -4.40 -3.44 -7.21
CA ILE A 216 -3.37 -4.38 -6.75
C ILE A 216 -2.37 -4.61 -7.88
N LYS A 217 -1.09 -4.46 -7.55
CA LYS A 217 0.06 -4.70 -8.43
C LYS A 217 0.72 -6.01 -8.03
N SER A 218 0.98 -6.89 -8.99
CA SER A 218 1.74 -8.11 -8.73
C SER A 218 3.20 -7.80 -8.34
N ALA A 219 3.89 -8.77 -7.77
CA ALA A 219 5.32 -8.63 -7.48
C ALA A 219 6.14 -8.32 -8.75
N ASP A 220 5.75 -8.89 -9.89
CA ASP A 220 6.41 -8.62 -11.18
C ASP A 220 6.12 -7.21 -11.69
N ASP A 221 4.89 -6.69 -11.52
CA ASP A 221 4.57 -5.30 -11.85
C ASP A 221 5.37 -4.32 -10.97
N LEU A 222 5.47 -4.62 -9.68
CA LEU A 222 6.28 -3.82 -8.75
C LEU A 222 7.76 -3.88 -9.11
N MET A 223 8.28 -5.07 -9.43
CA MET A 223 9.66 -5.24 -9.89
C MET A 223 9.92 -4.41 -11.16
N GLN A 224 9.02 -4.48 -12.13
CA GLN A 224 9.14 -3.69 -13.37
C GLN A 224 9.14 -2.19 -13.08
N ALA A 225 8.35 -1.73 -12.11
CA ALA A 225 8.26 -0.32 -11.75
C ALA A 225 9.53 0.20 -11.04
N ILE A 226 10.19 -0.62 -10.23
CA ILE A 226 11.36 -0.19 -9.44
C ILE A 226 12.69 -0.50 -10.12
N GLN A 227 12.75 -1.48 -11.03
CA GLN A 227 13.99 -1.94 -11.66
C GLN A 227 14.79 -0.80 -12.32
N PRO A 228 14.18 0.15 -13.08
CA PRO A 228 14.94 1.25 -13.67
C PRO A 228 15.71 2.07 -12.64
N PHE A 229 15.09 2.35 -11.48
CA PHE A 229 15.71 3.12 -10.40
C PHE A 229 16.76 2.31 -9.63
N LEU A 230 16.62 0.98 -9.57
CA LEU A 230 17.61 0.10 -8.95
C LEU A 230 18.87 -0.03 -9.80
N ASP A 231 18.74 0.07 -11.12
CA ASP A 231 19.86 -0.05 -12.08
C ASP A 231 20.61 1.30 -12.28
N GLU A 232 20.06 2.40 -11.80
CA GLU A 232 20.75 3.69 -11.84
C GLU A 232 22.01 3.67 -10.97
N SER A 233 23.14 4.06 -11.57
CA SER A 233 24.37 4.30 -10.83
C SER A 233 24.32 5.69 -10.19
N MET A 234 24.63 5.79 -8.91
CA MET A 234 24.84 7.05 -8.21
C MET A 234 26.09 7.75 -8.71
#